data_64f4f55e2172102cb97252d1da6af931
#
_entry.id   64f4f55e2172102cb97252d1da6af931
#
_cell.length_a   1.000
_cell.length_b   1.000
_cell.length_c   1.000
_cell.angle_alpha   90.00
_cell.angle_beta   90.00
_cell.angle_gamma   90.00
#
_symmetry.space_group_name_H-M   'P 1'
#
loop_
_entity.id
_entity.type
_entity.pdbx_description
1 polymer ?
#
loop_
_entity_poly.entity_id
_entity_poly.type
_entity_poly.pdbx_seq_one_letter_code
_entity_poly.pdbx_strand_id
1 'polypeptide(L)'
;FYVVFLKLSLNSYIKQLKDGLYLFIGTIGVNFYKNNSVIILGLLTNNIIVGYFSIAKKIIDILNQIAVLISQVLFPYISIIINQDIEKSLRLLKKIGAGIFTYTSFIGIILLIFPGLIIKIVTGNSYYESILSLKIMAFVPLFIGANVPAVQILLSKGFYKQYTAIVIKGALIDIIINLSLVPFLSYIGSCISTIVVELFVTIYLIIKCYKLKVLESIAQNKFT
;
A
#
# COMPACT_ATOMS: atom_id res chain seq x y z
N PHE A 1 -9.92 -25.27 -24.85
CA PHE A 1 -8.74 -25.22 -23.94
C PHE A 1 -7.53 -25.71 -24.72
N TYR A 2 -6.68 -24.82 -25.22
CA TYR A 2 -5.39 -25.19 -25.78
C TYR A 2 -4.38 -25.23 -24.62
N VAL A 3 -3.95 -26.42 -24.23
CA VAL A 3 -2.81 -26.61 -23.33
C VAL A 3 -1.56 -26.39 -24.17
N VAL A 4 -1.02 -25.16 -24.09
CA VAL A 4 0.28 -24.87 -24.72
C VAL A 4 1.36 -25.42 -23.79
N PHE A 5 1.94 -26.53 -24.16
CA PHE A 5 3.18 -27.04 -23.53
C PHE A 5 4.34 -26.11 -23.90
N LEU A 6 4.55 -25.07 -23.12
CA LEU A 6 5.75 -24.25 -23.22
C LEU A 6 6.95 -25.08 -22.74
N LYS A 7 7.88 -25.38 -23.65
CA LYS A 7 9.23 -25.85 -23.28
C LYS A 7 9.94 -24.72 -22.54
N LEU A 8 9.72 -24.65 -21.24
CA LEU A 8 10.40 -23.68 -20.37
C LEU A 8 11.86 -24.10 -20.23
N SER A 9 12.79 -23.21 -20.62
CA SER A 9 14.20 -23.40 -20.33
C SER A 9 14.42 -23.34 -18.81
N LEU A 10 15.37 -24.08 -18.28
CA LEU A 10 15.69 -24.11 -16.84
C LEU A 10 15.92 -22.70 -16.29
N ASN A 11 16.59 -21.84 -17.06
CA ASN A 11 16.84 -20.45 -16.73
C ASN A 11 15.55 -19.62 -16.60
N SER A 12 14.55 -19.86 -17.42
CA SER A 12 13.24 -19.20 -17.33
C SER A 12 12.51 -19.64 -16.07
N TYR A 13 12.61 -20.90 -15.70
CA TYR A 13 12.01 -21.43 -14.47
C TYR A 13 12.64 -20.81 -13.21
N ILE A 14 13.96 -20.76 -13.15
CA ILE A 14 14.70 -20.13 -12.03
C ILE A 14 14.34 -18.64 -11.91
N LYS A 15 14.21 -17.92 -13.04
CA LYS A 15 13.83 -16.52 -13.04
C LYS A 15 12.41 -16.34 -12.47
N GLN A 16 11.44 -17.14 -12.90
CA GLN A 16 10.06 -17.09 -12.39
C GLN A 16 9.99 -17.41 -10.89
N LEU A 17 10.77 -18.39 -10.41
CA LEU A 17 10.87 -18.70 -8.99
C LEU A 17 11.42 -17.52 -8.18
N LYS A 18 12.48 -16.85 -8.68
CA LYS A 18 13.03 -15.67 -8.03
C LYS A 18 12.05 -14.51 -7.99
N ASP A 19 11.36 -14.26 -9.09
CA ASP A 19 10.35 -13.20 -9.17
C ASP A 19 9.18 -13.49 -8.22
N GLY A 20 8.72 -14.74 -8.17
CA GLY A 20 7.71 -15.20 -7.21
C GLY A 20 8.16 -15.06 -5.76
N LEU A 21 9.44 -15.37 -5.46
CA LEU A 21 10.01 -15.21 -4.14
C LEU A 21 10.06 -13.73 -3.70
N TYR A 22 10.45 -12.82 -4.60
CA TYR A 22 10.41 -11.38 -4.29
C TYR A 22 9.00 -10.89 -4.01
N LEU A 23 8.00 -11.32 -4.78
CA LEU A 23 6.59 -10.99 -4.53
C LEU A 23 6.12 -11.55 -3.18
N PHE A 24 6.47 -12.79 -2.87
CA PHE A 24 6.14 -13.43 -1.59
C PHE A 24 6.74 -12.66 -0.40
N ILE A 25 8.03 -12.35 -0.45
CA ILE A 25 8.71 -11.54 0.57
C ILE A 25 8.08 -10.13 0.65
N GLY A 26 7.74 -9.53 -0.49
CA GLY A 26 7.04 -8.25 -0.55
C GLY A 26 5.69 -8.31 0.16
N THR A 27 4.91 -9.35 -0.08
CA THR A 27 3.61 -9.56 0.57
C THR A 27 3.74 -9.75 2.08
N ILE A 28 4.73 -10.54 2.52
CA ILE A 28 5.07 -10.67 3.94
C ILE A 28 5.41 -9.29 4.53
N GLY A 29 6.27 -8.51 3.86
CA GLY A 29 6.65 -7.17 4.30
C GLY A 29 5.46 -6.23 4.46
N VAL A 30 4.52 -6.23 3.49
CA VAL A 30 3.27 -5.44 3.58
C VAL A 30 2.43 -5.87 4.78
N ASN A 31 2.23 -7.17 4.97
CA ASN A 31 1.45 -7.69 6.11
C ASN A 31 2.15 -7.38 7.43
N PHE A 32 3.48 -7.40 7.44
CA PHE A 32 4.26 -7.12 8.64
C PHE A 32 4.07 -5.67 9.08
N TYR A 33 4.31 -4.67 8.21
CA TYR A 33 4.12 -3.27 8.61
C TYR A 33 2.65 -2.92 8.86
N LYS A 34 1.70 -3.56 8.20
CA LYS A 34 0.28 -3.35 8.46
C LYS A 34 -0.16 -3.84 9.85
N ASN A 35 0.45 -4.90 10.39
CA ASN A 35 0.04 -5.49 11.66
C ASN A 35 1.02 -5.19 12.81
N ASN A 36 2.23 -4.76 12.50
CA ASN A 36 3.30 -4.55 13.45
C ASN A 36 2.96 -3.51 14.53
N SER A 37 2.29 -2.40 14.15
CA SER A 37 1.83 -1.38 15.09
C SER A 37 0.90 -1.96 16.18
N VAL A 38 0.02 -2.92 15.81
CA VAL A 38 -0.87 -3.58 16.77
C VAL A 38 -0.06 -4.47 17.74
N ILE A 39 0.93 -5.20 17.20
CA ILE A 39 1.79 -6.08 17.98
C ILE A 39 2.63 -5.29 18.96
N ILE A 40 3.33 -4.24 18.48
CA ILE A 40 4.20 -3.41 19.34
C ILE A 40 3.37 -2.67 20.40
N LEU A 41 2.20 -2.15 20.01
CA LEU A 41 1.29 -1.52 20.96
C LEU A 41 0.86 -2.52 22.07
N GLY A 42 0.59 -3.79 21.70
CA GLY A 42 0.24 -4.84 22.64
C GLY A 42 1.37 -5.24 23.58
N LEU A 43 2.62 -5.17 23.12
CA LEU A 43 3.79 -5.45 23.95
C LEU A 43 4.13 -4.32 24.92
N LEU A 44 3.84 -3.07 24.54
CA LEU A 44 4.27 -1.87 25.27
C LEU A 44 3.12 -1.19 26.07
N THR A 45 1.87 -1.61 25.87
CA THR A 45 0.69 -1.04 26.53
C THR A 45 -0.23 -2.14 27.06
N ASN A 46 -1.52 -1.86 27.17
CA ASN A 46 -2.53 -2.81 27.64
C ASN A 46 -3.53 -3.18 26.53
N ASN A 47 -4.25 -4.29 26.72
CA ASN A 47 -5.20 -4.84 25.75
C ASN A 47 -6.36 -3.87 25.42
N ILE A 48 -6.72 -2.98 26.33
CA ILE A 48 -7.81 -2.01 26.13
C ILE A 48 -7.40 -0.99 25.07
N ILE A 49 -6.19 -0.45 25.21
CA ILE A 49 -5.62 0.51 24.24
C ILE A 49 -5.43 -0.13 22.87
N VAL A 50 -4.95 -1.38 22.85
CA VAL A 50 -4.85 -2.16 21.61
C VAL A 50 -6.22 -2.33 20.97
N GLY A 51 -7.25 -2.59 21.74
CA GLY A 51 -8.63 -2.70 21.26
C GLY A 51 -9.11 -1.43 20.58
N TYR A 52 -8.92 -0.27 21.21
CA TYR A 52 -9.32 1.02 20.66
C TYR A 52 -8.61 1.36 19.35
N PHE A 53 -7.29 1.17 19.30
CA PHE A 53 -6.51 1.38 18.07
C PHE A 53 -6.92 0.40 16.97
N SER A 54 -7.12 -0.87 17.30
CA SER A 54 -7.47 -1.92 16.34
C SER A 54 -8.84 -1.70 15.68
N ILE A 55 -9.81 -1.17 16.40
CA ILE A 55 -11.12 -0.78 15.85
C ILE A 55 -10.93 0.26 14.73
N ALA A 56 -10.25 1.36 15.04
CA ALA A 56 -10.01 2.42 14.06
C ALA A 56 -9.22 1.92 12.84
N LYS A 57 -8.14 1.15 13.10
CA LYS A 57 -7.32 0.57 12.05
C LYS A 57 -8.11 -0.38 11.15
N LYS A 58 -8.94 -1.24 11.71
CA LYS A 58 -9.76 -2.18 10.95
C LYS A 58 -10.74 -1.47 10.01
N ILE A 59 -11.35 -0.38 10.46
CA ILE A 59 -12.24 0.44 9.62
C ILE A 59 -11.47 0.98 8.41
N ILE A 60 -10.29 1.55 8.63
CA ILE A 60 -9.45 2.09 7.56
C ILE A 60 -9.02 0.99 6.58
N ASP A 61 -8.59 -0.17 7.10
CA ASP A 61 -8.15 -1.29 6.27
C ASP A 61 -9.28 -1.82 5.38
N ILE A 62 -10.51 -1.94 5.90
CA ILE A 62 -11.69 -2.37 5.12
C ILE A 62 -12.00 -1.37 4.00
N LEU A 63 -12.00 -0.08 4.29
CA LEU A 63 -12.29 0.96 3.31
C LEU A 63 -11.21 1.03 2.22
N ASN A 64 -9.95 0.86 2.57
CA ASN A 64 -8.84 0.83 1.63
C ASN A 64 -8.82 -0.45 0.79
N GLN A 65 -9.36 -1.57 1.31
CA GLN A 65 -9.40 -2.85 0.59
C GLN A 65 -10.15 -2.73 -0.74
N ILE A 66 -11.17 -1.87 -0.84
CA ILE A 66 -11.90 -1.61 -2.09
C ILE A 66 -10.96 -1.06 -3.17
N ALA A 67 -10.11 -0.08 -2.84
CA ALA A 67 -9.13 0.47 -3.77
C ALA A 67 -8.11 -0.58 -4.23
N VAL A 68 -7.66 -1.44 -3.30
CA VAL A 68 -6.74 -2.55 -3.58
C VAL A 68 -7.40 -3.59 -4.50
N LEU A 69 -8.65 -3.97 -4.25
CA LEU A 69 -9.39 -4.92 -5.10
C LEU A 69 -9.59 -4.40 -6.52
N ILE A 70 -9.98 -3.13 -6.68
CA ILE A 70 -10.07 -2.50 -8.01
C ILE A 70 -8.73 -2.59 -8.74
N SER A 71 -7.64 -2.29 -8.05
CA SER A 71 -6.27 -2.38 -8.57
C SER A 71 -5.93 -3.81 -9.01
N GLN A 72 -6.26 -4.82 -8.21
CA GLN A 72 -5.99 -6.23 -8.51
C GLN A 72 -6.77 -6.74 -9.73
N VAL A 73 -8.04 -6.38 -9.84
CA VAL A 73 -8.89 -6.76 -10.99
C VAL A 73 -8.34 -6.17 -12.30
N LEU A 74 -7.80 -4.95 -12.26
CA LEU A 74 -7.28 -4.27 -13.45
C LEU A 74 -5.84 -4.67 -13.79
N PHE A 75 -5.11 -5.30 -12.87
CA PHE A 75 -3.71 -5.66 -13.04
C PHE A 75 -3.41 -6.52 -14.29
N PRO A 76 -4.14 -7.61 -14.59
CA PRO A 76 -3.88 -8.43 -15.78
C PRO A 76 -4.00 -7.62 -17.07
N TYR A 77 -5.03 -6.77 -17.18
CA TYR A 77 -5.26 -5.91 -18.33
C TYR A 77 -4.14 -4.89 -18.51
N ILE A 78 -3.72 -4.24 -17.44
CA ILE A 78 -2.60 -3.28 -17.44
C ILE A 78 -1.30 -3.98 -17.83
N SER A 79 -1.03 -5.18 -17.31
CA SER A 79 0.19 -5.96 -17.63
C SER A 79 0.32 -6.31 -19.11
N ILE A 80 -0.79 -6.56 -19.79
CA ILE A 80 -0.79 -6.84 -21.23
C ILE A 80 -0.50 -5.54 -22.01
N ILE A 81 -1.25 -4.48 -21.73
CA ILE A 81 -1.17 -3.23 -22.50
C ILE A 81 0.18 -2.52 -22.29
N ILE A 82 0.75 -2.57 -21.10
CA ILE A 82 2.00 -1.83 -20.81
C ILE A 82 3.18 -2.33 -21.65
N ASN A 83 3.12 -3.57 -22.13
CA ASN A 83 4.14 -4.17 -23.00
C ASN A 83 3.85 -3.98 -24.49
N GLN A 84 2.62 -3.60 -24.85
CA GLN A 84 2.21 -3.36 -26.24
C GLN A 84 2.22 -1.87 -26.61
N ASP A 85 1.65 -1.03 -25.75
CA ASP A 85 1.49 0.42 -25.93
C ASP A 85 1.61 1.12 -24.57
N ILE A 86 2.81 1.63 -24.35
CA ILE A 86 3.15 2.32 -23.09
C ILE A 86 2.31 3.60 -22.90
N GLU A 87 2.03 4.37 -23.96
CA GLU A 87 1.28 5.61 -23.83
C GLU A 87 -0.18 5.36 -23.50
N LYS A 88 -0.79 4.36 -24.15
CA LYS A 88 -2.17 3.94 -23.88
C LYS A 88 -2.30 3.42 -22.43
N SER A 89 -1.33 2.62 -21.97
CA SER A 89 -1.33 2.11 -20.61
C SER A 89 -1.18 3.22 -19.56
N LEU A 90 -0.32 4.22 -19.80
CA LEU A 90 -0.15 5.36 -18.90
C LEU A 90 -1.39 6.27 -18.84
N ARG A 91 -2.07 6.48 -19.98
CA ARG A 91 -3.35 7.21 -20.01
C ARG A 91 -4.43 6.49 -19.20
N LEU A 92 -4.51 5.17 -19.35
CA LEU A 92 -5.44 4.33 -18.59
C LEU A 92 -5.12 4.35 -17.09
N LEU A 93 -3.86 4.17 -16.74
CA LEU A 93 -3.39 4.22 -15.34
C LEU A 93 -3.66 5.58 -14.69
N LYS A 94 -3.48 6.70 -15.42
CA LYS A 94 -3.85 8.03 -14.93
C LYS A 94 -5.36 8.13 -14.65
N LYS A 95 -6.20 7.64 -15.56
CA LYS A 95 -7.67 7.69 -15.39
C LYS A 95 -8.12 6.84 -14.20
N ILE A 96 -7.63 5.59 -14.10
CA ILE A 96 -7.94 4.68 -13.00
C ILE A 96 -7.39 5.24 -11.68
N GLY A 97 -6.14 5.69 -11.69
CA GLY A 97 -5.48 6.26 -10.51
C GLY A 97 -6.21 7.50 -10.00
N ALA A 98 -6.68 8.38 -10.90
CA ALA A 98 -7.49 9.53 -10.52
C ALA A 98 -8.83 9.09 -9.88
N GLY A 99 -9.51 8.09 -10.44
CA GLY A 99 -10.74 7.55 -9.86
C GLY A 99 -10.52 6.97 -8.46
N ILE A 100 -9.46 6.15 -8.29
CA ILE A 100 -9.11 5.58 -6.99
C ILE A 100 -8.71 6.68 -5.99
N PHE A 101 -7.92 7.64 -6.41
CA PHE A 101 -7.50 8.76 -5.56
C PHE A 101 -8.70 9.62 -5.13
N THR A 102 -9.65 9.89 -6.02
CA THR A 102 -10.89 10.61 -5.68
C THR A 102 -11.71 9.83 -4.66
N TYR A 103 -11.88 8.51 -4.85
CA TYR A 103 -12.57 7.64 -3.90
C TYR A 103 -11.88 7.65 -2.53
N THR A 104 -10.57 7.44 -2.47
CA THR A 104 -9.83 7.41 -1.20
C THR A 104 -9.76 8.76 -0.51
N SER A 105 -9.72 9.87 -1.28
CA SER A 105 -9.82 11.23 -0.74
C SER A 105 -11.20 11.49 -0.13
N PHE A 106 -12.26 11.06 -0.79
CA PHE A 106 -13.63 11.17 -0.27
C PHE A 106 -13.79 10.39 1.04
N ILE A 107 -13.25 9.17 1.11
CA ILE A 107 -13.20 8.39 2.36
C ILE A 107 -12.44 9.16 3.44
N GLY A 108 -11.24 9.66 3.15
CA GLY A 108 -10.46 10.44 4.10
C GLY A 108 -11.23 11.64 4.69
N ILE A 109 -11.95 12.37 3.86
CA ILE A 109 -12.80 13.48 4.28
C ILE A 109 -13.93 13.00 5.21
N ILE A 110 -14.60 11.91 4.87
CA ILE A 110 -15.66 11.33 5.72
C ILE A 110 -15.12 10.92 7.08
N LEU A 111 -13.93 10.27 7.11
CA LEU A 111 -13.28 9.84 8.34
C LEU A 111 -12.83 11.03 9.20
N LEU A 112 -12.48 12.17 8.60
CA LEU A 112 -12.15 13.40 9.31
C LEU A 112 -13.36 14.09 9.93
N ILE A 113 -14.48 14.14 9.20
CA ILE A 113 -15.68 14.90 9.60
C ILE A 113 -16.54 14.09 10.57
N PHE A 114 -16.70 12.78 10.31
CA PHE A 114 -17.65 11.92 11.04
C PHE A 114 -17.01 10.75 11.79
N PRO A 115 -15.82 10.87 12.41
CA PRO A 115 -15.17 9.73 13.05
C PRO A 115 -16.00 9.19 14.23
N GLY A 116 -16.63 10.06 15.01
CA GLY A 116 -17.47 9.68 16.16
C GLY A 116 -18.72 8.91 15.75
N LEU A 117 -19.39 9.33 14.68
CA LEU A 117 -20.57 8.64 14.15
C LEU A 117 -20.18 7.22 13.66
N ILE A 118 -19.07 7.11 12.93
CA ILE A 118 -18.59 5.83 12.38
C ILE A 118 -18.24 4.86 13.51
N ILE A 119 -17.49 5.31 14.52
CA ILE A 119 -17.15 4.46 15.68
C ILE A 119 -18.42 4.03 16.39
N LYS A 120 -19.37 4.94 16.63
CA LYS A 120 -20.63 4.61 17.30
C LYS A 120 -21.47 3.58 16.54
N ILE A 121 -21.54 3.68 15.21
CA ILE A 121 -22.26 2.71 14.37
C ILE A 121 -21.60 1.33 14.44
N VAL A 122 -20.26 1.28 14.39
CA VAL A 122 -19.52 0.01 14.34
C VAL A 122 -19.47 -0.69 15.68
N THR A 123 -19.36 0.06 16.79
CA THR A 123 -19.12 -0.52 18.11
C THR A 123 -20.32 -0.41 19.07
N GLY A 124 -21.35 0.33 18.71
CA GLY A 124 -22.47 0.67 19.60
C GLY A 124 -22.14 1.74 20.64
N ASN A 125 -20.87 2.09 20.84
CA ASN A 125 -20.38 3.04 21.84
C ASN A 125 -19.44 4.08 21.24
N SER A 126 -19.24 5.19 21.96
CA SER A 126 -18.34 6.28 21.54
C SER A 126 -17.04 6.20 22.33
N TYR A 127 -16.07 5.39 21.87
CA TYR A 127 -14.74 5.31 22.45
C TYR A 127 -13.86 6.44 21.94
N TYR A 128 -13.48 7.37 22.83
CA TYR A 128 -12.71 8.56 22.48
C TYR A 128 -11.37 8.24 21.80
N GLU A 129 -10.65 7.26 22.31
CA GLU A 129 -9.35 6.81 21.77
C GLU A 129 -9.48 6.24 20.35
N SER A 130 -10.55 5.51 20.07
CA SER A 130 -10.85 4.99 18.73
C SER A 130 -11.23 6.13 17.78
N ILE A 131 -12.01 7.11 18.26
CA ILE A 131 -12.41 8.29 17.47
C ILE A 131 -11.16 9.11 17.10
N LEU A 132 -10.28 9.36 18.06
CA LEU A 132 -9.04 10.12 17.82
C LEU A 132 -8.09 9.37 16.90
N SER A 133 -7.93 8.05 17.10
CA SER A 133 -7.14 7.18 16.21
C SER A 133 -7.65 7.23 14.78
N LEU A 134 -8.97 7.10 14.59
CA LEU A 134 -9.61 7.14 13.28
C LEU A 134 -9.40 8.51 12.59
N LYS A 135 -9.54 9.60 13.35
CA LYS A 135 -9.34 10.97 12.86
C LYS A 135 -7.89 11.21 12.43
N ILE A 136 -6.92 10.79 13.23
CA ILE A 136 -5.49 10.92 12.89
C ILE A 136 -5.18 10.11 11.63
N MET A 137 -5.57 8.84 11.58
CA MET A 137 -5.29 7.96 10.44
C MET A 137 -6.17 8.22 9.20
N ALA A 138 -7.07 9.21 9.21
CA ALA A 138 -7.92 9.56 8.08
C ALA A 138 -7.13 10.00 6.83
N PHE A 139 -5.86 10.35 6.96
CA PHE A 139 -4.95 10.67 5.85
C PHE A 139 -4.39 9.43 5.15
N VAL A 140 -4.41 8.26 5.78
CA VAL A 140 -3.87 7.00 5.24
C VAL A 140 -4.49 6.62 3.88
N PRO A 141 -5.83 6.70 3.69
CA PRO A 141 -6.45 6.41 2.39
C PRO A 141 -5.89 7.25 1.23
N LEU A 142 -5.54 8.51 1.46
CA LEU A 142 -4.96 9.37 0.40
C LEU A 142 -3.63 8.81 -0.11
N PHE A 143 -2.75 8.38 0.79
CA PHE A 143 -1.45 7.82 0.40
C PHE A 143 -1.62 6.51 -0.35
N ILE A 144 -2.52 5.63 0.10
CA ILE A 144 -2.83 4.37 -0.58
C ILE A 144 -3.39 4.64 -1.97
N GLY A 145 -4.35 5.57 -2.11
CA GLY A 145 -4.88 5.95 -3.42
C GLY A 145 -3.84 6.52 -4.38
N ALA A 146 -2.89 7.30 -3.86
CA ALA A 146 -1.83 7.91 -4.64
C ALA A 146 -0.77 6.90 -5.11
N ASN A 147 -0.50 5.83 -4.35
CA ASN A 147 0.55 4.87 -4.69
C ASN A 147 0.10 3.75 -5.66
N VAL A 148 -1.20 3.50 -5.78
CA VAL A 148 -1.75 2.42 -6.63
C VAL A 148 -1.20 2.43 -8.05
N PRO A 149 -1.18 3.54 -8.82
CA PRO A 149 -0.64 3.54 -10.18
C PRO A 149 0.85 3.19 -10.24
N ALA A 150 1.63 3.66 -9.26
CA ALA A 150 3.06 3.36 -9.18
C ALA A 150 3.32 1.87 -8.90
N VAL A 151 2.55 1.26 -8.00
CA VAL A 151 2.59 -0.19 -7.73
C VAL A 151 2.27 -0.97 -9.00
N GLN A 152 1.21 -0.60 -9.74
CA GLN A 152 0.81 -1.26 -10.98
C GLN A 152 1.93 -1.22 -12.03
N ILE A 153 2.58 -0.07 -12.23
CA ILE A 153 3.68 0.08 -13.17
C ILE A 153 4.87 -0.80 -12.77
N LEU A 154 5.29 -0.76 -11.50
CA LEU A 154 6.43 -1.53 -11.03
C LEU A 154 6.21 -3.04 -11.18
N LEU A 155 5.04 -3.53 -10.78
CA LEU A 155 4.73 -4.96 -10.86
C LEU A 155 4.52 -5.42 -12.31
N SER A 156 3.83 -4.65 -13.16
CA SER A 156 3.60 -4.99 -14.57
C SER A 156 4.88 -5.02 -15.39
N LYS A 157 5.89 -4.23 -15.00
CA LYS A 157 7.22 -4.21 -15.64
C LYS A 157 8.21 -5.21 -15.04
N GLY A 158 7.79 -6.03 -14.05
CA GLY A 158 8.64 -7.03 -13.40
C GLY A 158 9.66 -6.47 -12.41
N PHE A 159 9.47 -5.25 -11.91
CA PHE A 159 10.36 -4.63 -10.92
C PHE A 159 10.06 -5.09 -9.49
N TYR A 160 9.82 -6.39 -9.30
CA TYR A 160 9.43 -6.99 -8.02
C TYR A 160 10.45 -6.73 -6.91
N LYS A 161 11.75 -6.88 -7.21
CA LYS A 161 12.83 -6.64 -6.24
C LYS A 161 12.80 -5.20 -5.69
N GLN A 162 12.57 -4.22 -6.57
CA GLN A 162 12.52 -2.81 -6.19
C GLN A 162 11.30 -2.51 -5.31
N TYR A 163 10.13 -3.04 -5.69
CA TYR A 163 8.91 -2.95 -4.90
C TYR A 163 9.12 -3.54 -3.50
N THR A 164 9.59 -4.78 -3.43
CA THR A 164 9.85 -5.48 -2.17
C THR A 164 10.84 -4.73 -1.28
N ALA A 165 11.93 -4.19 -1.85
CA ALA A 165 12.90 -3.43 -1.08
C ALA A 165 12.30 -2.15 -0.45
N ILE A 166 11.37 -1.47 -1.13
CA ILE A 166 10.68 -0.28 -0.60
C ILE A 166 9.77 -0.69 0.56
N VAL A 167 9.00 -1.76 0.38
CA VAL A 167 8.07 -2.27 1.40
C VAL A 167 8.80 -2.72 2.66
N ILE A 168 9.92 -3.45 2.51
CA ILE A 168 10.73 -3.91 3.66
C ILE A 168 11.33 -2.70 4.41
N LYS A 169 11.81 -1.68 3.69
CA LYS A 169 12.28 -0.45 4.33
C LYS A 169 11.15 0.24 5.10
N GLY A 170 9.95 0.29 4.53
CA GLY A 170 8.76 0.78 5.22
C GLY A 170 8.48 0.01 6.52
N ALA A 171 8.55 -1.33 6.47
CA ALA A 171 8.37 -2.17 7.66
C ALA A 171 9.42 -1.91 8.75
N LEU A 172 10.68 -1.72 8.38
CA LEU A 172 11.74 -1.38 9.33
C LEU A 172 11.52 0.00 9.95
N ILE A 173 11.13 1.00 9.15
CA ILE A 173 10.81 2.34 9.64
C ILE A 173 9.62 2.30 10.60
N ASP A 174 8.59 1.49 10.29
CA ASP A 174 7.44 1.32 11.18
C ASP A 174 7.86 0.78 12.56
N ILE A 175 8.72 -0.24 12.59
CA ILE A 175 9.24 -0.79 13.84
C ILE A 175 9.96 0.29 14.65
N ILE A 176 10.87 1.02 14.01
CA ILE A 176 11.68 2.05 14.68
C ILE A 176 10.78 3.15 15.26
N ILE A 177 9.82 3.65 14.47
CA ILE A 177 8.91 4.72 14.91
C ILE A 177 7.99 4.22 16.04
N ASN A 178 7.42 3.03 15.91
CA ASN A 178 6.57 2.47 16.95
C ASN A 178 7.34 2.28 18.27
N LEU A 179 8.53 1.68 18.24
CA LEU A 179 9.36 1.48 19.43
C LEU A 179 9.77 2.81 20.08
N SER A 180 9.96 3.87 19.28
CA SER A 180 10.34 5.19 19.76
C SER A 180 9.16 5.98 20.32
N LEU A 181 7.98 5.92 19.69
CA LEU A 181 6.85 6.78 20.01
C LEU A 181 5.81 6.14 20.95
N VAL A 182 5.59 4.82 20.83
CA VAL A 182 4.55 4.14 21.64
C VAL A 182 4.79 4.24 23.14
N PRO A 183 6.03 4.16 23.68
CA PRO A 183 6.26 4.32 25.12
C PRO A 183 5.81 5.69 25.67
N PHE A 184 5.83 6.74 24.86
CA PHE A 184 5.49 8.11 25.27
C PHE A 184 4.08 8.54 24.85
N LEU A 185 3.63 8.12 23.67
CA LEU A 185 2.39 8.57 23.04
C LEU A 185 1.33 7.47 22.94
N SER A 186 1.65 6.26 23.38
CA SER A 186 0.72 5.11 23.33
C SER A 186 0.16 4.91 21.93
N TYR A 187 -1.17 4.71 21.76
CA TYR A 187 -1.82 4.51 20.46
C TYR A 187 -1.64 5.66 19.46
N ILE A 188 -1.44 6.90 19.94
CA ILE A 188 -1.14 8.05 19.06
C ILE A 188 0.19 7.85 18.35
N GLY A 189 1.19 7.28 19.03
CA GLY A 189 2.48 6.92 18.44
C GLY A 189 2.31 5.94 17.27
N SER A 190 1.46 4.93 17.41
CA SER A 190 1.14 3.97 16.34
C SER A 190 0.36 4.61 15.19
N CYS A 191 -0.54 5.56 15.46
CA CYS A 191 -1.21 6.32 14.41
C CYS A 191 -0.23 7.15 13.58
N ILE A 192 0.70 7.84 14.24
CA ILE A 192 1.77 8.63 13.58
C ILE A 192 2.68 7.72 12.75
N SER A 193 3.11 6.59 13.32
CA SER A 193 3.91 5.60 12.59
C SER A 193 3.24 5.17 11.29
N THR A 194 1.96 4.79 11.36
CA THR A 194 1.18 4.37 10.19
C THR A 194 1.17 5.45 9.09
N ILE A 195 0.95 6.72 9.45
CA ILE A 195 0.94 7.83 8.49
C ILE A 195 2.32 8.03 7.85
N VAL A 196 3.37 8.08 8.68
CA VAL A 196 4.74 8.31 8.21
C VAL A 196 5.21 7.19 7.28
N VAL A 197 4.89 5.95 7.61
CA VAL A 197 5.26 4.79 6.78
C VAL A 197 4.51 4.79 5.45
N GLU A 198 3.20 5.05 5.45
CA GLU A 198 2.43 5.13 4.20
C GLU A 198 2.89 6.30 3.31
N LEU A 199 3.21 7.44 3.90
CA LEU A 199 3.80 8.57 3.19
C LEU A 199 5.16 8.19 2.59
N PHE A 200 6.05 7.57 3.38
CA PHE A 200 7.37 7.10 2.93
C PHE A 200 7.23 6.13 1.75
N VAL A 201 6.42 5.09 1.90
CA VAL A 201 6.21 4.07 0.85
C VAL A 201 5.66 4.72 -0.41
N THR A 202 4.67 5.61 -0.29
CA THR A 202 4.06 6.32 -1.42
C THR A 202 5.08 7.18 -2.17
N ILE A 203 5.86 8.00 -1.45
CA ILE A 203 6.89 8.87 -2.06
C ILE A 203 7.94 8.03 -2.78
N TYR A 204 8.47 6.98 -2.15
CA TYR A 204 9.51 6.15 -2.74
C TYR A 204 9.01 5.35 -3.96
N LEU A 205 7.78 4.85 -3.94
CA LEU A 205 7.16 4.18 -5.09
C LEU A 205 7.01 5.14 -6.27
N ILE A 206 6.52 6.35 -6.03
CA ILE A 206 6.35 7.37 -7.08
C ILE A 206 7.71 7.79 -7.66
N ILE A 207 8.70 8.10 -6.81
CA ILE A 207 10.05 8.47 -7.26
C ILE A 207 10.67 7.34 -8.07
N LYS A 208 10.54 6.09 -7.62
CA LYS A 208 11.09 4.93 -8.33
C LYS A 208 10.44 4.75 -9.69
N CYS A 209 9.13 4.86 -9.74
CA CYS A 209 8.37 4.80 -10.99
C CYS A 209 8.80 5.90 -11.98
N TYR A 210 8.96 7.13 -11.48
CA TYR A 210 9.41 8.25 -12.31
C TYR A 210 10.82 8.07 -12.89
N LYS A 211 11.76 7.62 -12.04
CA LYS A 211 13.14 7.32 -12.48
C LYS A 211 13.20 6.22 -13.55
N LEU A 212 12.38 5.19 -13.43
CA LEU A 212 12.31 4.12 -14.42
C LEU A 212 11.72 4.59 -15.75
N LYS A 213 10.69 5.44 -15.71
CA LYS A 213 10.10 6.05 -16.91
C LYS A 213 11.12 6.94 -17.67
N VAL A 214 11.93 7.70 -16.95
CA VAL A 214 13.01 8.53 -17.55
C VAL A 214 14.09 7.64 -18.19
N LEU A 215 14.46 6.54 -17.56
CA LEU A 215 15.44 5.60 -18.12
C LEU A 215 14.93 4.92 -19.40
N GLU A 216 13.65 4.55 -19.47
CA GLU A 216 13.04 3.98 -20.69
C GLU A 216 13.00 5.00 -21.85
N SER A 217 12.67 6.27 -21.58
CA SER A 217 12.68 7.33 -22.60
C SER A 217 14.06 7.62 -23.15
N ILE A 218 15.11 7.54 -22.31
CA ILE A 218 16.50 7.70 -22.73
C ILE A 218 16.98 6.49 -23.55
N ALA A 219 16.55 5.27 -23.19
CA ALA A 219 16.89 4.07 -23.95
C ALA A 219 16.25 4.05 -25.34
N GLN A 220 15.00 4.51 -25.47
CA GLN A 220 14.31 4.63 -26.77
C GLN A 220 14.98 5.66 -27.69
N ASN A 221 15.44 6.81 -27.17
CA ASN A 221 16.14 7.83 -27.96
C ASN A 221 17.57 7.44 -28.40
N LYS A 222 18.15 6.35 -27.87
CA LYS A 222 19.46 5.85 -28.31
C LYS A 222 19.38 4.84 -29.48
N PHE A 223 18.19 4.38 -29.83
CA PHE A 223 17.96 3.41 -30.91
C PHE A 223 17.17 4.01 -32.09
N THR A 224 16.87 5.31 -32.06
CA THR A 224 16.42 6.11 -33.18
C THR A 224 17.55 7.03 -33.67
#